data_62ecf7543cd34664a89fcf04f3ce4b09
#
_entry.id   62ecf7543cd34664a89fcf04f3ce4b09
#
_cell.length_a   1.000
_cell.length_b   1.000
_cell.length_c   1.000
_cell.angle_alpha   90.00
_cell.angle_beta   90.00
_cell.angle_gamma   90.00
#
_symmetry.space_group_name_H-M   'P 1'
#
loop_
_entity.id
_entity.type
_entity.pdbx_description
1 polymer ?
#
loop_
_entity_poly.entity_id
_entity_poly.type
_entity_poly.pdbx_seq_one_letter_code
_entity_poly.pdbx_strand_id
1 'polypeptide(L)'
;MLLLGAGHCFRDHVLEVCPEFARYASNAEGIRRTFEGSSLETIKHMVSAGMGVTLVPRLSVPRDALHAGARRRKSDDAHIRYLPIVEDDGSAPPKRRVVLAWRRSFTRYEAIAALRNAVYACELPGVTRLS
;
A
#
# COMPACT_ATOMS: atom_id res chain seq x y z
N MET A 1 -6.00 -13.69 3.43
CA MET A 1 -5.47 -12.39 3.00
C MET A 1 -4.18 -12.59 2.25
N LEU A 2 -3.90 -11.78 1.23
CA LEU A 2 -2.66 -11.80 0.46
C LEU A 2 -1.69 -10.78 1.03
N LEU A 3 -0.42 -11.14 1.24
CA LEU A 3 0.60 -10.31 1.85
C LEU A 3 1.87 -10.26 0.99
N LEU A 4 2.63 -9.18 1.11
CA LEU A 4 4.00 -9.15 0.61
C LEU A 4 4.87 -10.12 1.39
N GLY A 5 5.88 -10.69 0.75
CA GLY A 5 6.85 -11.56 1.37
C GLY A 5 7.62 -10.90 2.51
N ALA A 6 8.27 -11.71 3.34
CA ALA A 6 9.10 -11.22 4.43
C ALA A 6 10.19 -10.27 3.93
N GLY A 7 10.49 -9.23 4.71
CA GLY A 7 11.47 -8.19 4.35
C GLY A 7 10.89 -6.94 3.68
N HIS A 8 9.61 -6.94 3.33
CA HIS A 8 8.93 -5.74 2.86
C HIS A 8 8.34 -4.96 4.05
N CYS A 9 8.80 -3.75 4.31
CA CYS A 9 8.31 -2.91 5.42
C CYS A 9 6.80 -2.65 5.34
N PHE A 10 6.20 -2.69 4.16
CA PHE A 10 4.76 -2.54 4.02
C PHE A 10 3.98 -3.74 4.58
N ARG A 11 4.56 -4.96 4.52
CA ARG A 11 3.99 -6.14 5.19
C ARG A 11 3.82 -5.90 6.69
N ASP A 12 4.86 -5.37 7.33
CA ASP A 12 4.86 -5.14 8.78
C ASP A 12 3.76 -4.14 9.15
N HIS A 13 3.62 -3.05 8.38
CA HIS A 13 2.53 -2.09 8.58
C HIS A 13 1.13 -2.71 8.37
N VAL A 14 0.98 -3.64 7.43
CA VAL A 14 -0.30 -4.35 7.24
C VAL A 14 -0.63 -5.22 8.45
N LEU A 15 0.37 -5.88 9.03
CA LEU A 15 0.19 -6.73 10.23
C LEU A 15 -0.04 -5.90 11.51
N GLU A 16 0.45 -4.67 11.56
CA GLU A 16 0.13 -3.71 12.63
C GLU A 16 -1.34 -3.26 12.57
N VAL A 17 -1.84 -2.99 11.36
CA VAL A 17 -3.24 -2.57 11.14
C VAL A 17 -4.23 -3.73 11.35
N CYS A 18 -3.84 -4.93 10.97
CA CYS A 18 -4.67 -6.13 11.03
C CYS A 18 -3.93 -7.25 11.77
N PRO A 19 -3.77 -7.17 13.10
CA PRO A 19 -2.97 -8.11 13.89
C PRO A 19 -3.52 -9.54 13.88
N GLU A 20 -4.80 -9.72 13.59
CA GLU A 20 -5.42 -11.03 13.44
C GLU A 20 -4.76 -11.86 12.31
N PHE A 21 -4.22 -11.21 11.28
CA PHE A 21 -3.52 -11.92 10.20
C PHE A 21 -2.11 -12.35 10.58
N ALA A 22 -1.48 -11.71 11.57
CA ALA A 22 -0.19 -12.14 12.09
C ALA A 22 -0.26 -13.55 12.71
N ARG A 23 -1.37 -13.87 13.37
CA ARG A 23 -1.61 -15.20 13.98
C ARG A 23 -1.69 -16.31 12.94
N TYR A 24 -2.23 -16.03 11.76
CA TYR A 24 -2.32 -17.00 10.66
C TYR A 24 -1.03 -17.14 9.87
N ALA A 25 -0.15 -16.15 9.92
CA ALA A 25 1.15 -16.20 9.26
C ALA A 25 2.19 -17.02 10.05
N SER A 26 2.01 -17.18 11.36
CA SER A 26 2.95 -17.86 12.26
C SER A 26 2.65 -19.33 12.50
N ASN A 27 1.44 -19.82 12.22
CA ASN A 27 1.06 -21.21 12.45
C ASN A 27 1.60 -22.11 11.34
N ALA A 28 2.70 -22.82 11.65
CA ALA A 28 3.33 -23.80 10.76
C ALA A 28 2.52 -25.08 10.52
N GLU A 29 1.44 -25.29 11.27
CA GLU A 29 0.60 -26.50 11.23
C GLU A 29 -0.79 -26.21 10.67
N GLY A 30 -0.88 -25.97 9.38
CA GLY A 30 -2.16 -25.81 8.70
C GLY A 30 -1.99 -25.26 7.30
N ILE A 31 -3.02 -25.41 6.48
CA ILE A 31 -3.10 -24.77 5.17
C ILE A 31 -2.80 -23.28 5.35
N ARG A 32 -1.69 -22.79 4.81
CA ARG A 32 -1.33 -21.38 4.86
C ARG A 32 -2.48 -20.56 4.26
N ARG A 33 -3.24 -19.90 5.11
CA ARG A 33 -4.32 -19.02 4.69
C ARG A 33 -3.83 -17.66 4.18
N THR A 34 -2.50 -17.45 4.21
CA THR A 34 -1.84 -16.28 3.66
C THR A 34 -0.98 -16.70 2.49
N PHE A 35 -1.21 -16.09 1.34
CA PHE A 35 -0.33 -16.18 0.19
C PHE A 35 0.60 -14.99 0.17
N GLU A 36 1.87 -15.22 -0.16
CA GLU A 36 2.88 -14.19 -0.22
C GLU A 36 3.22 -13.89 -1.69
N GLY A 37 3.19 -12.61 -2.04
CA GLY A 37 3.61 -12.13 -3.35
C GLY A 37 4.94 -11.38 -3.28
N SER A 38 5.71 -11.45 -4.35
CA SER A 38 7.01 -10.78 -4.46
C SER A 38 6.88 -9.27 -4.66
N SER A 39 5.75 -8.80 -5.16
CA SER A 39 5.47 -7.38 -5.39
C SER A 39 4.00 -7.06 -5.17
N LEU A 40 3.70 -5.77 -4.96
CA LEU A 40 2.33 -5.31 -4.80
C LEU A 40 1.50 -5.53 -6.07
N GLU A 41 2.10 -5.40 -7.24
CA GLU A 41 1.43 -5.65 -8.52
C GLU A 41 1.07 -7.15 -8.68
N THR A 42 1.98 -8.05 -8.30
CA THR A 42 1.67 -9.49 -8.28
C THR A 42 0.46 -9.77 -7.37
N ILE A 43 0.43 -9.17 -6.20
CA ILE A 43 -0.71 -9.32 -5.27
C ILE A 43 -2.00 -8.78 -5.87
N LYS A 44 -1.97 -7.65 -6.55
CA LYS A 44 -3.16 -7.11 -7.23
C LYS A 44 -3.68 -8.08 -8.31
N HIS A 45 -2.81 -8.69 -9.10
CA HIS A 45 -3.22 -9.71 -10.07
C HIS A 45 -3.85 -10.93 -9.39
N MET A 46 -3.32 -11.35 -8.24
CA MET A 46 -3.92 -12.44 -7.47
C MET A 46 -5.32 -12.06 -6.94
N VAL A 47 -5.49 -10.82 -6.46
CA VAL A 47 -6.82 -10.29 -6.06
C VAL A 47 -7.77 -10.25 -7.25
N SER A 48 -7.31 -9.77 -8.41
CA SER A 48 -8.08 -9.73 -9.65
C SER A 48 -8.53 -11.12 -10.09
N ALA A 49 -7.73 -12.15 -9.83
CA ALA A 49 -8.06 -13.56 -10.08
C ALA A 49 -8.98 -14.18 -9.01
N GLY A 50 -9.46 -13.39 -8.04
CA GLY A 50 -10.36 -13.87 -6.99
C GLY A 50 -9.71 -14.67 -5.87
N MET A 51 -8.36 -14.63 -5.76
CA MET A 51 -7.63 -15.40 -4.74
C MET A 51 -7.77 -14.86 -3.32
N GLY A 52 -8.33 -13.66 -3.16
CA GLY A 52 -8.57 -13.07 -1.85
C GLY A 52 -8.53 -11.54 -1.83
N VAL A 53 -8.18 -11.00 -0.68
CA VAL A 53 -8.11 -9.54 -0.44
C VAL A 53 -6.72 -9.15 0.06
N THR A 54 -6.39 -7.88 -0.13
CA THR A 54 -5.15 -7.30 0.40
C THR A 54 -5.35 -5.85 0.82
N LEU A 55 -4.41 -5.30 1.57
CA LEU A 55 -4.30 -3.86 1.79
C LEU A 55 -3.30 -3.26 0.79
N VAL A 56 -3.58 -2.05 0.36
CA VAL A 56 -2.69 -1.31 -0.55
C VAL A 56 -2.53 0.13 -0.07
N PRO A 57 -1.35 0.74 -0.26
CA PRO A 57 -1.19 2.16 0.03
C PRO A 57 -2.07 2.99 -0.90
N ARG A 58 -2.61 4.10 -0.40
CA ARG A 58 -3.45 5.01 -1.20
C ARG A 58 -2.77 5.45 -2.51
N LEU A 59 -1.45 5.62 -2.50
CA LEU A 59 -0.68 6.00 -3.70
C LEU A 59 -0.65 4.93 -4.81
N SER A 60 -0.94 3.67 -4.49
CA SER A 60 -1.01 2.60 -5.49
C SER A 60 -2.43 2.38 -6.04
N VAL A 61 -3.39 3.16 -5.57
CA VAL A 61 -4.79 3.11 -6.04
C VAL A 61 -4.96 4.09 -7.20
N PRO A 62 -5.48 3.66 -8.35
CA PRO A 62 -5.78 4.55 -9.47
C PRO A 62 -6.69 5.71 -9.03
N ARG A 63 -6.44 6.92 -9.56
CA ARG A 63 -7.21 8.12 -9.17
C ARG A 63 -8.70 7.98 -9.45
N ASP A 64 -9.03 7.34 -10.55
CA ASP A 64 -10.40 7.09 -11.01
C ASP A 64 -11.11 5.96 -10.26
N ALA A 65 -10.38 5.09 -9.55
CA ALA A 65 -10.97 3.94 -8.86
C ALA A 65 -11.80 4.31 -7.62
N LEU A 66 -11.63 5.51 -7.07
CA LEU A 66 -12.33 5.98 -5.86
C LEU A 66 -13.48 6.94 -6.14
N HIS A 67 -13.73 7.27 -7.39
CA HIS A 67 -14.86 8.12 -7.75
C HIS A 67 -16.07 7.25 -8.03
N ALA A 68 -17.12 7.41 -7.23
CA ALA A 68 -18.41 6.78 -7.45
C ALA A 68 -18.93 7.21 -8.84
N GLY A 69 -19.06 6.26 -9.78
CA GLY A 69 -19.51 6.53 -11.15
C GLY A 69 -18.41 6.54 -12.21
N ALA A 70 -17.15 6.34 -11.86
CA ALA A 70 -16.10 6.18 -12.87
C ALA A 70 -16.45 5.01 -13.81
N ARG A 71 -16.63 5.34 -15.10
CA ARG A 71 -16.81 4.35 -16.16
C ARG A 71 -15.64 3.36 -16.08
N ARG A 72 -15.98 2.10 -15.98
CA ARG A 72 -15.07 0.95 -15.99
C ARG A 72 -14.07 1.11 -17.15
N ARG A 73 -12.88 1.64 -16.87
CA ARG A 73 -11.80 1.64 -17.85
C ARG A 73 -11.29 0.22 -18.03
N LYS A 74 -10.85 -0.09 -19.24
CA LYS A 74 -10.20 -1.33 -19.65
C LYS A 74 -8.75 -1.34 -19.09
N SER A 75 -8.61 -1.27 -17.75
CA SER A 75 -7.33 -1.37 -17.04
C SER A 75 -7.21 -2.76 -16.43
N ASP A 76 -6.00 -3.20 -16.16
CA ASP A 76 -5.71 -4.48 -15.50
C ASP A 76 -6.43 -4.63 -14.16
N ASP A 77 -6.88 -3.53 -13.56
CA ASP A 77 -7.66 -3.46 -12.32
C ASP A 77 -9.19 -3.61 -12.51
N ALA A 78 -9.67 -4.00 -13.70
CA ALA A 78 -11.11 -4.05 -14.01
C ALA A 78 -11.92 -4.96 -13.07
N HIS A 79 -11.27 -5.91 -12.41
CA HIS A 79 -11.87 -6.86 -11.47
C HIS A 79 -11.55 -6.56 -10.00
N ILE A 80 -10.82 -5.47 -9.72
CA ILE A 80 -10.48 -5.06 -8.36
C ILE A 80 -11.44 -3.96 -7.91
N ARG A 81 -11.93 -4.09 -6.68
CA ARG A 81 -12.67 -3.03 -5.99
C ARG A 81 -11.82 -2.50 -4.85
N TYR A 82 -11.58 -1.19 -4.85
CA TYR A 82 -10.88 -0.50 -3.78
C TYR A 82 -11.89 0.09 -2.80
N LEU A 83 -11.68 -0.19 -1.53
CA LEU A 83 -12.50 0.32 -0.44
C LEU A 83 -11.60 1.06 0.56
N PRO A 84 -11.99 2.24 1.05
CA PRO A 84 -11.26 2.88 2.14
C PRO A 84 -11.38 2.06 3.42
N ILE A 85 -10.32 2.03 4.23
CA ILE A 85 -10.39 1.52 5.60
C ILE A 85 -11.08 2.57 6.43
N VAL A 86 -12.07 2.14 7.19
CA VAL A 86 -12.81 2.95 8.15
C VAL A 86 -12.73 2.23 9.49
N GLU A 87 -12.34 2.93 10.53
CA GLU A 87 -12.34 2.40 11.90
C GLU A 87 -13.75 2.51 12.50
N ASP A 88 -14.18 1.48 13.19
CA ASP A 88 -15.55 1.40 13.76
C ASP A 88 -15.77 2.47 14.85
N ASP A 89 -14.71 2.91 15.53
CA ASP A 89 -14.73 3.93 16.57
C ASP A 89 -14.69 5.38 16.04
N GLY A 90 -14.65 5.55 14.70
CA GLY A 90 -14.52 6.84 14.05
C GLY A 90 -13.13 7.46 14.14
N SER A 91 -12.12 6.71 14.57
CA SER A 91 -10.73 7.16 14.59
C SER A 91 -10.19 7.40 13.18
N ALA A 92 -9.07 8.11 13.11
CA ALA A 92 -8.44 8.40 11.82
C ALA A 92 -7.90 7.11 11.17
N PRO A 93 -8.08 6.95 9.85
CA PRO A 93 -7.60 5.76 9.16
C PRO A 93 -6.08 5.58 9.33
N PRO A 94 -5.58 4.33 9.22
CA PRO A 94 -4.16 4.03 9.38
C PRO A 94 -3.30 4.85 8.42
N LYS A 95 -2.16 5.35 8.92
CA LYS A 95 -1.23 6.18 8.16
C LYS A 95 0.17 5.60 8.20
N ARG A 96 0.94 5.85 7.16
CA ARG A 96 2.36 5.52 7.13
C ARG A 96 3.18 6.76 6.76
N ARG A 97 4.35 6.89 7.39
CA ARG A 97 5.30 7.94 7.04
C ARG A 97 6.20 7.45 5.91
N VAL A 98 6.35 8.28 4.89
CA VAL A 98 7.32 8.09 3.81
C VAL A 98 8.34 9.20 3.93
N VAL A 99 9.62 8.87 3.87
CA VAL A 99 10.72 9.83 4.05
C VAL A 99 11.70 9.73 2.88
N LEU A 100 12.33 10.85 2.57
CA LEU A 100 13.48 10.89 1.69
C LEU A 100 14.74 10.73 2.56
N ALA A 101 15.51 9.68 2.30
CA ALA A 101 16.74 9.38 3.03
C ALA A 101 17.92 9.25 2.06
N TRP A 102 19.08 9.71 2.49
CA TRP A 102 20.32 9.59 1.71
C TRP A 102 21.52 9.37 2.62
N ARG A 103 22.59 8.86 2.06
CA ARG A 103 23.83 8.66 2.82
C ARG A 103 24.47 10.00 3.18
N ARG A 104 25.06 10.11 4.37
CA ARG A 104 25.79 11.32 4.82
C ARG A 104 26.92 11.71 3.85
N SER A 105 27.58 10.74 3.22
CA SER A 105 28.63 10.95 2.25
C SER A 105 28.16 11.35 0.83
N PHE A 106 26.83 11.47 0.63
CA PHE A 106 26.30 11.88 -0.66
C PHE A 106 26.50 13.38 -0.86
N THR A 107 27.27 13.76 -1.88
CA THR A 107 27.73 15.13 -2.09
C THR A 107 26.80 16.00 -2.94
N ARG A 108 25.86 15.40 -3.68
CA ARG A 108 24.95 16.13 -4.57
C ARG A 108 23.70 16.63 -3.84
N TYR A 109 23.87 17.52 -2.88
CA TYR A 109 22.75 18.05 -2.09
C TYR A 109 21.71 18.81 -2.92
N GLU A 110 22.13 19.47 -4.01
CA GLU A 110 21.22 20.13 -4.94
C GLU A 110 20.25 19.16 -5.61
N ALA A 111 20.70 17.95 -5.97
CA ALA A 111 19.85 16.91 -6.51
C ALA A 111 18.81 16.43 -5.48
N ILE A 112 19.20 16.33 -4.21
CA ILE A 112 18.26 15.99 -3.13
C ILE A 112 17.23 17.11 -2.94
N ALA A 113 17.66 18.36 -2.95
CA ALA A 113 16.77 19.52 -2.85
C ALA A 113 15.80 19.58 -4.03
N ALA A 114 16.28 19.36 -5.25
CA ALA A 114 15.45 19.30 -6.46
C ALA A 114 14.41 18.17 -6.38
N LEU A 115 14.81 16.96 -5.96
CA LEU A 115 13.90 15.84 -5.78
C LEU A 115 12.84 16.14 -4.71
N ARG A 116 13.25 16.68 -3.55
CA ARG A 116 12.30 17.10 -2.50
C ARG A 116 11.29 18.11 -3.02
N ASN A 117 11.76 19.12 -3.74
CA ASN A 117 10.90 20.17 -4.29
C ASN A 117 9.94 19.58 -5.35
N ALA A 118 10.41 18.67 -6.20
CA ALA A 118 9.57 17.97 -7.15
C ALA A 118 8.46 17.15 -6.46
N VAL A 119 8.81 16.41 -5.40
CA VAL A 119 7.81 15.66 -4.60
C VAL A 119 6.81 16.63 -3.96
N TYR A 120 7.28 17.77 -3.45
CA TYR A 120 6.39 18.77 -2.85
C TYR A 120 5.50 19.48 -3.86
N ALA A 121 5.91 19.60 -5.12
CA ALA A 121 5.09 20.13 -6.19
C ALA A 121 4.01 19.17 -6.68
N CYS A 122 4.15 17.86 -6.42
CA CYS A 122 3.17 16.87 -6.82
C CYS A 122 1.91 16.92 -5.94
N GLU A 123 0.75 16.95 -6.55
CA GLU A 123 -0.52 16.71 -5.87
C GLU A 123 -0.74 15.19 -5.76
N LEU A 124 -0.41 14.64 -4.60
CA LEU A 124 -0.52 13.21 -4.34
C LEU A 124 -1.79 12.92 -3.53
N PRO A 125 -2.72 12.10 -4.04
CA PRO A 125 -3.98 11.83 -3.37
C PRO A 125 -3.74 11.08 -2.05
N GLY A 126 -4.37 11.57 -0.97
CA GLY A 126 -4.26 10.97 0.36
C GLY A 126 -2.89 11.11 1.02
N VAL A 127 -2.08 12.06 0.58
CA VAL A 127 -0.78 12.40 1.18
C VAL A 127 -0.87 13.75 1.88
N THR A 128 -0.45 13.79 3.13
CA THR A 128 -0.26 15.03 3.90
C THR A 128 1.24 15.28 4.06
N ARG A 129 1.69 16.47 3.72
CA ARG A 129 3.08 16.88 3.91
C ARG A 129 3.35 17.10 5.39
N LEU A 130 4.48 16.61 5.86
CA LEU A 130 4.98 16.90 7.19
C LEU A 130 6.03 17.99 7.06
N SER A 131 5.87 19.05 7.83
CA SER A 131 6.86 20.13 7.99
C SER A 131 8.00 19.68 8.88
#